data_dc0e6e5ea530b8811a6ae1d2e1a19622
#
_entry.id   dc0e6e5ea530b8811a6ae1d2e1a19622
#
_cell.length_a   1.000
_cell.length_b   1.000
_cell.length_c   1.000
_cell.angle_alpha   90.00
_cell.angle_beta   90.00
_cell.angle_gamma   90.00
#
_symmetry.space_group_name_H-M   'P 1'
#
loop_
_entity.id
_entity.type
_entity.pdbx_description
1 polymer ?
#
loop_
_entity_poly.entity_id
_entity_poly.type
_entity_poly.pdbx_seq_one_letter_code
_entity_poly.pdbx_strand_id
1 'polypeptide(L)'
;MMTIDEAKQLATYFSVGSVGYILDFTNVTWNIFTKKIVGIEIQNHYGGSKGVSFQKFLLDDQFDDSLKNRLIQSLKGIMDRDKKYESTEMNPIVQLLFEEVFKEDTSTALRKMKFSSEIDLLYIRQLPIRIQTDIKNKDFDSVLTKANTLIDEVLKFIIENTEGPSVNINLFKSKELRKEAFGRLNIKTEKDMDNRIKALVGALNTLSDKILEMRNSQGDAHAHGSNRIVIKEEEAILVANSSMVLCEYLFTKYKGLN
;
A
#
# COMPACT_ATOMS: atom_id res chain seq x y z
N MET A 1 -19.21 8.91 -4.06
CA MET A 1 -19.06 9.98 -5.10
C MET A 1 -19.28 11.32 -4.41
N MET A 2 -18.33 12.22 -4.50
CA MET A 2 -18.37 13.55 -3.85
C MET A 2 -19.35 14.49 -4.58
N THR A 3 -20.13 15.24 -3.84
CA THR A 3 -21.04 16.25 -4.39
C THR A 3 -20.32 17.57 -4.70
N ILE A 4 -20.93 18.42 -5.51
CA ILE A 4 -20.38 19.74 -5.86
C ILE A 4 -20.20 20.62 -4.62
N ASP A 5 -21.13 20.54 -3.66
CA ASP A 5 -21.05 21.32 -2.42
C ASP A 5 -19.90 20.82 -1.53
N GLU A 6 -19.75 19.52 -1.37
CA GLU A 6 -18.64 18.92 -0.62
C GLU A 6 -17.26 19.29 -1.20
N ALA A 7 -17.10 19.21 -2.52
CA ALA A 7 -15.86 19.62 -3.19
C ALA A 7 -15.55 21.12 -2.98
N LYS A 8 -16.60 21.95 -2.99
CA LYS A 8 -16.49 23.39 -2.72
C LYS A 8 -16.11 23.67 -1.26
N GLN A 9 -16.71 22.96 -0.31
CA GLN A 9 -16.41 23.11 1.13
C GLN A 9 -14.95 22.68 1.42
N LEU A 10 -14.46 21.58 0.85
CA LEU A 10 -13.07 21.18 0.97
C LEU A 10 -12.09 22.21 0.37
N ALA A 11 -12.39 22.72 -0.83
CA ALA A 11 -11.55 23.76 -1.44
C ALA A 11 -11.53 25.04 -0.61
N THR A 12 -12.67 25.43 -0.02
CA THR A 12 -12.76 26.57 0.87
C THR A 12 -11.94 26.37 2.15
N TYR A 13 -12.02 25.19 2.75
CA TYR A 13 -11.23 24.84 3.94
C TYR A 13 -9.74 24.95 3.67
N PHE A 14 -9.25 24.36 2.57
CA PHE A 14 -7.85 24.43 2.20
C PHE A 14 -7.40 25.79 1.65
N SER A 15 -8.32 26.72 1.39
CA SER A 15 -7.99 28.08 0.95
C SER A 15 -7.50 28.99 2.10
N VAL A 16 -7.76 28.60 3.35
CA VAL A 16 -7.34 29.31 4.56
C VAL A 16 -7.67 30.84 4.46
N GLY A 17 -8.92 31.15 4.10
CA GLY A 17 -9.43 32.53 4.00
C GLY A 17 -9.12 33.27 2.69
N SER A 18 -8.38 32.69 1.76
CA SER A 18 -8.06 33.29 0.46
C SER A 18 -8.70 32.53 -0.69
N VAL A 19 -9.90 32.93 -1.10
CA VAL A 19 -10.68 32.25 -2.14
C VAL A 19 -9.83 31.99 -3.41
N GLY A 20 -9.85 30.74 -3.89
CA GLY A 20 -9.11 30.30 -5.08
C GLY A 20 -7.69 29.84 -4.84
N TYR A 21 -7.18 29.99 -3.63
CA TYR A 21 -5.88 29.44 -3.22
C TYR A 21 -6.05 28.01 -2.66
N ILE A 22 -4.97 27.29 -2.55
CA ILE A 22 -4.85 26.06 -1.74
C ILE A 22 -3.58 26.22 -0.91
N LEU A 23 -3.75 26.29 0.41
CA LEU A 23 -2.67 26.62 1.35
C LEU A 23 -1.81 27.78 0.81
N ASP A 24 -0.50 27.71 1.01
CA ASP A 24 0.45 28.69 0.49
C ASP A 24 1.17 28.25 -0.80
N PHE A 25 0.65 27.25 -1.48
CA PHE A 25 1.21 26.83 -2.75
C PHE A 25 1.22 27.96 -3.79
N THR A 26 2.33 28.13 -4.48
CA THR A 26 2.37 28.84 -5.77
C THR A 26 1.76 27.95 -6.87
N ASN A 27 1.51 28.50 -8.05
CA ASN A 27 1.01 27.67 -9.16
C ASN A 27 2.01 26.55 -9.53
N VAL A 28 3.30 26.86 -9.49
CA VAL A 28 4.37 25.90 -9.81
C VAL A 28 4.45 24.81 -8.75
N THR A 29 4.51 25.19 -7.48
CA THR A 29 4.63 24.19 -6.39
C THR A 29 3.38 23.36 -6.24
N TRP A 30 2.18 23.89 -6.55
CA TRP A 30 0.93 23.16 -6.60
C TRP A 30 0.96 22.05 -7.66
N ASN A 31 1.36 22.38 -8.90
CA ASN A 31 1.43 21.42 -9.98
C ASN A 31 2.48 20.32 -9.70
N ILE A 32 3.64 20.68 -9.16
CA ILE A 32 4.66 19.70 -8.75
C ILE A 32 4.10 18.77 -7.66
N PHE A 33 3.44 19.32 -6.65
CA PHE A 33 2.85 18.56 -5.55
C PHE A 33 1.78 17.60 -6.04
N THR A 34 0.82 18.08 -6.85
CA THR A 34 -0.27 17.23 -7.35
C THR A 34 0.23 16.15 -8.31
N LYS A 35 1.19 16.46 -9.17
CA LYS A 35 1.84 15.46 -10.02
C LYS A 35 2.49 14.34 -9.20
N LYS A 36 3.13 14.67 -8.09
CA LYS A 36 3.73 13.69 -7.18
C LYS A 36 2.70 12.81 -6.49
N ILE A 37 1.55 13.36 -6.08
CA ILE A 37 0.54 12.65 -5.27
C ILE A 37 -0.45 11.88 -6.13
N VAL A 38 -0.95 12.50 -7.22
CA VAL A 38 -2.03 11.96 -8.06
C VAL A 38 -1.66 11.75 -9.53
N GLY A 39 -0.41 11.99 -9.89
CA GLY A 39 0.11 11.71 -11.24
C GLY A 39 -0.15 12.79 -12.28
N ILE A 40 -0.94 13.83 -11.99
CA ILE A 40 -1.26 14.93 -12.90
C ILE A 40 -0.99 16.30 -12.27
N GLU A 41 -0.71 17.27 -13.11
CA GLU A 41 -0.61 18.69 -12.75
C GLU A 41 -2.01 19.29 -12.75
N ILE A 42 -2.71 19.23 -11.61
CA ILE A 42 -4.14 19.52 -11.53
C ILE A 42 -4.50 20.91 -12.12
N GLN A 43 -3.73 21.96 -11.78
CA GLN A 43 -4.04 23.30 -12.29
C GLN A 43 -3.82 23.41 -13.78
N ASN A 44 -2.79 22.82 -14.33
CA ASN A 44 -2.55 22.81 -15.78
C ASN A 44 -3.60 21.98 -16.52
N HIS A 45 -4.07 20.88 -15.90
CA HIS A 45 -5.05 19.97 -16.51
C HIS A 45 -6.45 20.60 -16.59
N TYR A 46 -6.93 21.21 -15.50
CA TYR A 46 -8.31 21.73 -15.41
C TYR A 46 -8.45 23.24 -15.65
N GLY A 47 -7.33 23.97 -15.57
CA GLY A 47 -7.32 25.44 -15.68
C GLY A 47 -7.95 26.15 -14.46
N GLY A 48 -7.88 27.49 -14.49
CA GLY A 48 -8.44 28.33 -13.44
C GLY A 48 -7.52 28.48 -12.23
N SER A 49 -8.12 28.91 -11.10
CA SER A 49 -7.38 28.98 -9.83
C SER A 49 -7.11 27.58 -9.27
N LYS A 50 -6.16 27.48 -8.32
CA LYS A 50 -5.86 26.23 -7.63
C LYS A 50 -7.09 25.61 -6.97
N GLY A 51 -7.92 26.43 -6.30
CA GLY A 51 -9.15 25.97 -5.67
C GLY A 51 -10.19 25.47 -6.68
N VAL A 52 -10.34 26.14 -7.83
CA VAL A 52 -11.24 25.70 -8.90
C VAL A 52 -10.77 24.40 -9.55
N SER A 53 -9.48 24.31 -9.86
CA SER A 53 -8.90 23.09 -10.45
C SER A 53 -8.95 21.90 -9.49
N PHE A 54 -8.78 22.13 -8.19
CA PHE A 54 -8.94 21.11 -7.16
C PHE A 54 -10.38 20.61 -7.07
N GLN A 55 -11.40 21.50 -7.07
CA GLN A 55 -12.81 21.09 -7.12
C GLN A 55 -13.13 20.23 -8.33
N LYS A 56 -12.67 20.63 -9.53
CA LYS A 56 -12.87 19.86 -10.76
C LYS A 56 -12.26 18.47 -10.66
N PHE A 57 -11.05 18.34 -10.11
CA PHE A 57 -10.41 17.06 -9.87
C PHE A 57 -11.22 16.17 -8.93
N LEU A 58 -11.73 16.72 -7.83
CA LEU A 58 -12.54 15.97 -6.86
C LEU A 58 -13.84 15.43 -7.48
N LEU A 59 -14.40 16.14 -8.46
CA LEU A 59 -15.65 15.78 -9.15
C LEU A 59 -15.43 14.92 -10.40
N ASP A 60 -14.20 14.73 -10.85
CA ASP A 60 -13.91 13.98 -12.07
C ASP A 60 -13.96 12.47 -11.83
N ASP A 61 -14.91 11.80 -12.49
CA ASP A 61 -15.14 10.35 -12.37
C ASP A 61 -14.06 9.50 -13.04
N GLN A 62 -13.13 10.10 -13.79
CA GLN A 62 -11.98 9.40 -14.36
C GLN A 62 -10.96 9.00 -13.29
N PHE A 63 -11.01 9.61 -12.11
CA PHE A 63 -10.12 9.32 -10.99
C PHE A 63 -10.90 8.64 -9.86
N ASP A 64 -10.34 7.54 -9.34
CA ASP A 64 -10.95 6.82 -8.23
C ASP A 64 -10.93 7.62 -6.91
N ASP A 65 -11.84 7.28 -6.01
CA ASP A 65 -11.97 7.97 -4.72
C ASP A 65 -10.72 7.79 -3.86
N SER A 66 -9.96 6.69 -4.02
CA SER A 66 -8.72 6.46 -3.25
C SER A 66 -7.64 7.48 -3.62
N LEU A 67 -7.56 7.86 -4.89
CA LEU A 67 -6.62 8.86 -5.37
C LEU A 67 -6.99 10.26 -4.88
N LYS A 68 -8.30 10.59 -4.91
CA LYS A 68 -8.85 11.85 -4.37
C LYS A 68 -8.60 11.95 -2.86
N ASN A 69 -8.90 10.89 -2.12
CA ASN A 69 -8.66 10.80 -0.69
C ASN A 69 -7.19 10.96 -0.33
N ARG A 70 -6.27 10.37 -1.10
CA ARG A 70 -4.82 10.53 -0.90
C ARG A 70 -4.37 11.97 -1.03
N LEU A 71 -4.93 12.72 -1.97
CA LEU A 71 -4.63 14.16 -2.11
C LEU A 71 -5.16 14.95 -0.91
N ILE A 72 -6.40 14.71 -0.49
CA ILE A 72 -7.03 15.35 0.67
C ILE A 72 -6.22 15.07 1.94
N GLN A 73 -5.84 13.81 2.18
CA GLN A 73 -5.01 13.39 3.32
C GLN A 73 -3.63 14.07 3.30
N SER A 74 -3.03 14.19 2.11
CA SER A 74 -1.72 14.85 1.96
C SER A 74 -1.80 16.34 2.28
N LEU A 75 -2.85 17.03 1.85
CA LEU A 75 -3.10 18.44 2.17
C LEU A 75 -3.35 18.64 3.66
N LYS A 76 -4.20 17.81 4.26
CA LYS A 76 -4.47 17.85 5.72
C LYS A 76 -3.19 17.60 6.51
N GLY A 77 -2.37 16.65 6.09
CA GLY A 77 -1.09 16.37 6.74
C GLY A 77 -0.07 17.51 6.63
N ILE A 78 -0.19 18.42 5.66
CA ILE A 78 0.60 19.67 5.62
C ILE A 78 0.06 20.64 6.66
N MET A 79 -1.27 20.83 6.71
CA MET A 79 -1.90 21.72 7.70
C MET A 79 -1.58 21.31 9.15
N ASP A 80 -1.63 20.01 9.46
CA ASP A 80 -1.41 19.50 10.81
C ASP A 80 0.05 19.66 11.29
N ARG A 81 0.99 19.80 10.36
CA ARG A 81 2.42 20.00 10.68
C ARG A 81 2.85 21.45 10.81
N ASP A 82 2.06 22.36 10.26
CA ASP A 82 2.43 23.78 10.23
C ASP A 82 1.51 24.60 11.16
N LYS A 83 2.08 25.09 12.27
CA LYS A 83 1.35 25.86 13.30
C LYS A 83 0.56 27.05 12.77
N LYS A 84 0.92 27.60 11.62
CA LYS A 84 0.17 28.73 11.01
C LYS A 84 -1.27 28.38 10.64
N TYR A 85 -1.59 27.06 10.50
CA TYR A 85 -2.93 26.58 10.17
C TYR A 85 -3.72 26.08 11.39
N GLU A 86 -3.11 26.08 12.59
CA GLU A 86 -3.69 25.51 13.83
C GLU A 86 -5.06 26.16 14.20
N SER A 87 -5.25 27.45 13.85
CA SER A 87 -6.49 28.18 14.10
C SER A 87 -7.54 28.06 12.99
N THR A 88 -7.32 27.23 11.97
CA THR A 88 -8.29 27.06 10.87
C THR A 88 -9.51 26.31 11.35
N GLU A 89 -10.65 27.00 11.47
CA GLU A 89 -11.92 26.38 11.88
C GLU A 89 -12.43 25.41 10.80
N MET A 90 -12.86 24.26 11.27
CA MET A 90 -13.44 23.22 10.43
C MET A 90 -14.94 23.24 10.57
N ASN A 91 -15.67 23.46 9.47
CA ASN A 91 -17.13 23.37 9.51
C ASN A 91 -17.60 21.91 9.58
N PRO A 92 -18.84 21.63 10.04
CA PRO A 92 -19.35 20.28 10.23
C PRO A 92 -19.33 19.40 8.97
N ILE A 93 -19.51 19.98 7.77
CA ILE A 93 -19.47 19.24 6.50
C ILE A 93 -18.06 18.75 6.23
N VAL A 94 -17.06 19.61 6.39
CA VAL A 94 -15.65 19.26 6.22
C VAL A 94 -15.22 18.24 7.27
N GLN A 95 -15.73 18.36 8.50
CA GLN A 95 -15.46 17.36 9.55
C GLN A 95 -15.99 15.98 9.17
N LEU A 96 -17.23 15.88 8.70
CA LEU A 96 -17.83 14.63 8.24
C LEU A 96 -17.05 14.05 7.05
N LEU A 97 -16.66 14.89 6.08
CA LEU A 97 -15.84 14.46 4.94
C LEU A 97 -14.48 13.93 5.38
N PHE A 98 -13.83 14.56 6.35
CA PHE A 98 -12.59 14.04 6.90
C PHE A 98 -12.80 12.72 7.67
N GLU A 99 -13.87 12.61 8.45
CA GLU A 99 -14.21 11.34 9.08
C GLU A 99 -14.40 10.23 8.05
N GLU A 100 -14.95 10.52 6.89
CA GLU A 100 -15.10 9.59 5.78
C GLU A 100 -13.77 9.32 5.06
N VAL A 101 -13.01 10.36 4.72
CA VAL A 101 -11.71 10.28 4.04
C VAL A 101 -10.64 9.64 4.93
N PHE A 102 -10.69 9.90 6.24
CA PHE A 102 -9.77 9.33 7.23
C PHE A 102 -10.37 8.11 7.96
N LYS A 103 -11.65 7.78 7.71
CA LYS A 103 -12.11 6.44 8.06
C LYS A 103 -11.08 5.50 7.44
N GLU A 104 -10.27 4.91 8.29
CA GLU A 104 -9.56 3.71 7.88
C GLU A 104 -10.65 2.84 7.27
N ASP A 105 -10.41 2.44 6.05
CA ASP A 105 -11.31 1.54 5.33
C ASP A 105 -11.36 0.24 6.15
N THR A 106 -12.14 0.26 7.25
CA THR A 106 -12.35 -0.88 8.14
C THR A 106 -13.09 -1.99 7.40
N SER A 107 -13.60 -1.69 6.19
CA SER A 107 -14.13 -2.70 5.28
C SER A 107 -13.04 -3.61 4.74
N THR A 108 -11.78 -3.18 4.75
CA THR A 108 -10.64 -4.03 4.45
C THR A 108 -9.85 -4.24 5.74
N ALA A 109 -10.01 -5.39 6.38
CA ALA A 109 -9.21 -5.84 7.52
C ALA A 109 -7.72 -6.05 7.13
N LEU A 110 -7.23 -5.23 6.16
CA LEU A 110 -5.86 -5.26 5.69
C LEU A 110 -4.97 -4.42 6.59
N ARG A 111 -3.96 -5.07 7.09
CA ARG A 111 -2.89 -4.44 7.86
C ARG A 111 -2.12 -3.45 6.97
N LYS A 112 -1.88 -2.22 7.48
CA LYS A 112 -0.94 -1.29 6.85
C LYS A 112 0.48 -1.81 7.06
N MET A 113 1.14 -2.21 5.99
CA MET A 113 2.52 -2.67 6.03
C MET A 113 3.45 -1.46 6.22
N LYS A 114 4.20 -1.45 7.33
CA LYS A 114 5.22 -0.44 7.61
C LYS A 114 6.56 -0.89 7.02
N PHE A 115 6.72 -0.83 5.72
CA PHE A 115 8.08 -0.82 5.18
C PHE A 115 8.74 0.50 5.57
N SER A 116 9.92 0.42 6.17
CA SER A 116 10.71 1.60 6.39
C SER A 116 11.03 2.27 5.05
N SER A 117 11.21 3.59 5.07
CA SER A 117 11.61 4.40 3.91
C SER A 117 12.91 3.95 3.22
N GLU A 118 13.57 2.97 3.76
CA GLU A 118 14.87 2.43 3.38
C GLU A 118 14.84 1.36 2.28
N ILE A 119 13.68 0.74 1.99
CA ILE A 119 13.55 -0.10 0.79
C ILE A 119 13.29 0.81 -0.39
N ASP A 120 14.33 1.09 -1.16
CA ASP A 120 14.25 1.92 -2.37
C ASP A 120 13.59 1.20 -3.56
N LEU A 121 13.03 0.02 -3.34
CA LEU A 121 12.29 -0.71 -4.34
C LEU A 121 10.84 -0.23 -4.39
N LEU A 122 10.59 0.80 -5.19
CA LEU A 122 9.26 1.37 -5.45
C LEU A 122 8.21 0.28 -5.74
N TYR A 123 8.61 -0.79 -6.43
CA TYR A 123 7.73 -1.91 -6.78
C TYR A 123 7.22 -2.65 -5.55
N ILE A 124 8.10 -3.00 -4.58
CA ILE A 124 7.69 -3.68 -3.35
C ILE A 124 6.71 -2.82 -2.54
N ARG A 125 6.94 -1.50 -2.48
CA ARG A 125 6.03 -0.56 -1.78
C ARG A 125 4.66 -0.46 -2.44
N GLN A 126 4.56 -0.65 -3.74
CA GLN A 126 3.31 -0.58 -4.48
C GLN A 126 2.45 -1.84 -4.36
N LEU A 127 3.05 -3.01 -4.09
CA LEU A 127 2.31 -4.27 -4.04
C LEU A 127 1.20 -4.31 -2.98
N PRO A 128 1.40 -3.87 -1.72
CA PRO A 128 0.32 -3.78 -0.74
C PRO A 128 -0.85 -2.89 -1.18
N ILE A 129 -0.55 -1.77 -1.85
CA ILE A 129 -1.57 -0.85 -2.37
C ILE A 129 -2.38 -1.52 -3.50
N ARG A 130 -1.69 -2.25 -4.40
CA ARG A 130 -2.34 -3.00 -5.48
C ARG A 130 -3.20 -4.15 -4.93
N ILE A 131 -2.72 -4.87 -3.90
CA ILE A 131 -3.49 -5.90 -3.21
C ILE A 131 -4.78 -5.31 -2.63
N GLN A 132 -4.69 -4.14 -1.98
CA GLN A 132 -5.87 -3.45 -1.45
C GLN A 132 -6.88 -3.08 -2.54
N THR A 133 -6.39 -2.61 -3.69
CA THR A 133 -7.24 -2.30 -4.85
C THR A 133 -7.94 -3.56 -5.37
N ASP A 134 -7.22 -4.69 -5.48
CA ASP A 134 -7.81 -5.94 -5.96
C ASP A 134 -8.88 -6.49 -5.01
N ILE A 135 -8.69 -6.37 -3.69
CA ILE A 135 -9.73 -6.76 -2.71
C ILE A 135 -10.98 -5.91 -2.90
N LYS A 136 -10.84 -4.58 -3.07
CA LYS A 136 -11.97 -3.68 -3.33
C LYS A 136 -12.71 -4.05 -4.63
N ASN A 137 -11.97 -4.47 -5.65
CA ASN A 137 -12.51 -4.90 -6.94
C ASN A 137 -13.02 -6.36 -6.92
N LYS A 138 -12.89 -7.06 -5.79
CA LYS A 138 -13.23 -8.49 -5.64
C LYS A 138 -12.45 -9.41 -6.58
N ASP A 139 -11.24 -8.98 -7.00
CA ASP A 139 -10.31 -9.76 -7.81
C ASP A 139 -9.37 -10.56 -6.89
N PHE A 140 -9.91 -11.59 -6.26
CA PHE A 140 -9.20 -12.35 -5.23
C PHE A 140 -8.07 -13.22 -5.79
N ASP A 141 -8.15 -13.64 -7.04
CA ASP A 141 -7.07 -14.38 -7.71
C ASP A 141 -5.83 -13.50 -7.91
N SER A 142 -6.06 -12.23 -8.28
CA SER A 142 -5.01 -11.23 -8.36
C SER A 142 -4.37 -10.94 -7.00
N VAL A 143 -5.16 -10.94 -5.92
CA VAL A 143 -4.66 -10.82 -4.53
C VAL A 143 -3.67 -11.93 -4.22
N LEU A 144 -4.00 -13.20 -4.51
CA LEU A 144 -3.10 -14.34 -4.28
C LEU A 144 -1.79 -14.20 -5.05
N THR A 145 -1.90 -13.82 -6.32
CA THR A 145 -0.73 -13.63 -7.18
C THR A 145 0.17 -12.52 -6.65
N LYS A 146 -0.38 -11.37 -6.28
CA LYS A 146 0.39 -10.23 -5.76
C LYS A 146 0.95 -10.49 -4.36
N ALA A 147 0.22 -11.23 -3.51
CA ALA A 147 0.70 -11.64 -2.19
C ALA A 147 1.95 -12.55 -2.31
N ASN A 148 1.92 -13.53 -3.22
CA ASN A 148 3.09 -14.36 -3.49
C ASN A 148 4.24 -13.55 -4.10
N THR A 149 3.95 -12.65 -5.05
CA THR A 149 4.95 -11.77 -5.66
C THR A 149 5.63 -10.91 -4.60
N LEU A 150 4.87 -10.38 -3.63
CA LEU A 150 5.42 -9.58 -2.53
C LEU A 150 6.43 -10.38 -1.71
N ILE A 151 6.12 -11.64 -1.39
CA ILE A 151 7.04 -12.54 -0.68
C ILE A 151 8.31 -12.77 -1.52
N ASP A 152 8.16 -13.14 -2.80
CA ASP A 152 9.28 -13.45 -3.68
C ASP A 152 10.21 -12.24 -3.87
N GLU A 153 9.67 -11.04 -4.04
CA GLU A 153 10.46 -9.82 -4.19
C GLU A 153 11.21 -9.44 -2.92
N VAL A 154 10.61 -9.61 -1.73
CA VAL A 154 11.30 -9.40 -0.46
C VAL A 154 12.42 -10.43 -0.25
N LEU A 155 12.20 -11.69 -0.61
CA LEU A 155 13.21 -12.73 -0.54
C LEU A 155 14.40 -12.45 -1.48
N LYS A 156 14.14 -12.03 -2.72
CA LYS A 156 15.18 -11.61 -3.68
C LYS A 156 15.99 -10.44 -3.13
N PHE A 157 15.30 -9.39 -2.65
CA PHE A 157 15.96 -8.23 -2.04
C PHE A 157 16.90 -8.64 -0.92
N ILE A 158 16.47 -9.54 -0.03
CA ILE A 158 17.31 -10.03 1.08
C ILE A 158 18.53 -10.76 0.54
N ILE A 159 18.37 -11.65 -0.45
CA ILE A 159 19.48 -12.39 -1.03
C ILE A 159 20.50 -11.45 -1.70
N GLU A 160 20.01 -10.43 -2.41
CA GLU A 160 20.88 -9.46 -3.10
C GLU A 160 21.66 -8.55 -2.13
N ASN A 161 21.10 -8.27 -0.95
CA ASN A 161 21.65 -7.30 0.00
C ASN A 161 22.23 -7.95 1.28
N THR A 162 22.45 -9.26 1.29
CA THR A 162 23.12 -9.97 2.40
C THR A 162 24.36 -10.68 1.89
N GLU A 163 25.40 -10.75 2.73
CA GLU A 163 26.61 -11.52 2.43
C GLU A 163 26.28 -13.01 2.24
N GLY A 164 26.95 -13.63 1.29
CA GLY A 164 26.78 -15.05 1.00
C GLY A 164 27.32 -15.44 -0.38
N PRO A 165 27.23 -16.74 -0.75
CA PRO A 165 27.68 -17.21 -2.05
C PRO A 165 26.92 -16.49 -3.17
N SER A 166 27.63 -16.18 -4.27
CA SER A 166 26.99 -15.64 -5.48
C SER A 166 26.05 -16.70 -6.08
N VAL A 167 24.77 -16.33 -6.21
CA VAL A 167 23.73 -17.20 -6.76
C VAL A 167 22.96 -16.46 -7.85
N ASN A 168 22.54 -17.17 -8.88
CA ASN A 168 21.67 -16.59 -9.90
C ASN A 168 20.22 -16.72 -9.46
N ILE A 169 19.74 -15.71 -8.75
CA ILE A 169 18.37 -15.67 -8.19
C ILE A 169 17.26 -15.77 -9.24
N ASN A 170 17.54 -15.41 -10.51
CA ASN A 170 16.55 -15.47 -11.59
C ASN A 170 16.19 -16.91 -11.99
N LEU A 171 17.01 -17.88 -11.60
CA LEU A 171 16.76 -19.31 -11.82
C LEU A 171 15.97 -19.94 -10.67
N PHE A 172 15.83 -19.24 -9.54
CA PHE A 172 15.21 -19.79 -8.35
C PHE A 172 13.68 -19.74 -8.44
N LYS A 173 13.05 -20.85 -8.06
CA LYS A 173 11.63 -20.89 -7.74
C LYS A 173 11.39 -20.34 -6.33
N SER A 174 10.16 -19.97 -5.99
CA SER A 174 9.79 -19.41 -4.67
C SER A 174 10.31 -20.23 -3.48
N LYS A 175 10.28 -21.58 -3.56
CA LYS A 175 10.83 -22.45 -2.51
C LYS A 175 12.36 -22.32 -2.35
N GLU A 176 13.07 -22.16 -3.44
CA GLU A 176 14.54 -22.01 -3.47
C GLU A 176 14.93 -20.62 -2.96
N LEU A 177 14.21 -19.57 -3.39
CA LEU A 177 14.37 -18.20 -2.87
C LEU A 177 14.22 -18.18 -1.35
N ARG A 178 13.16 -18.80 -0.83
CA ARG A 178 12.93 -18.87 0.60
C ARG A 178 14.04 -19.61 1.35
N LYS A 179 14.44 -20.78 0.85
CA LYS A 179 15.53 -21.58 1.47
C LYS A 179 16.81 -20.77 1.56
N GLU A 180 17.18 -20.07 0.50
CA GLU A 180 18.38 -19.23 0.43
C GLU A 180 18.29 -18.04 1.38
N ALA A 181 17.22 -17.24 1.28
CA ALA A 181 17.03 -16.06 2.13
C ALA A 181 16.99 -16.42 3.63
N PHE A 182 16.30 -17.49 4.00
CA PHE A 182 16.25 -17.97 5.38
C PHE A 182 17.62 -18.45 5.88
N GLY A 183 18.40 -19.06 4.99
CA GLY A 183 19.78 -19.42 5.29
C GLY A 183 20.64 -18.21 5.62
N ARG A 184 20.53 -17.13 4.82
CA ARG A 184 21.29 -15.88 5.02
C ARG A 184 20.84 -15.13 6.27
N LEU A 185 19.56 -15.16 6.59
CA LEU A 185 19.00 -14.54 7.79
C LEU A 185 19.20 -15.36 9.08
N ASN A 186 19.88 -16.50 9.03
CA ASN A 186 20.02 -17.44 10.16
C ASN A 186 18.66 -17.81 10.81
N ILE A 187 17.58 -17.86 10.02
CA ILE A 187 16.25 -18.26 10.50
C ILE A 187 16.18 -19.78 10.76
N LYS A 188 17.19 -20.52 10.38
CA LYS A 188 17.32 -21.92 10.76
C LYS A 188 17.58 -22.01 12.26
N THR A 189 16.60 -22.56 12.94
CA THR A 189 16.58 -23.01 14.32
C THR A 189 17.97 -23.01 14.98
N GLU A 190 18.33 -21.87 15.57
CA GLU A 190 19.46 -21.82 16.51
C GLU A 190 19.21 -22.85 17.61
N LYS A 191 20.24 -23.58 18.02
CA LYS A 191 20.09 -24.64 19.06
C LYS A 191 19.45 -24.10 20.33
N ASP A 192 19.66 -22.81 20.63
CA ASP A 192 19.23 -22.13 21.84
C ASP A 192 17.91 -21.37 21.70
N MET A 193 17.26 -21.40 20.52
CA MET A 193 15.97 -20.74 20.34
C MET A 193 14.85 -21.49 21.09
N ASP A 194 14.01 -20.76 21.81
CA ASP A 194 12.82 -21.32 22.49
C ASP A 194 11.95 -22.13 21.51
N ASN A 195 11.51 -23.31 21.94
CA ASN A 195 10.74 -24.23 21.10
C ASN A 195 9.42 -23.61 20.57
N ARG A 196 8.83 -22.67 21.33
CA ARG A 196 7.61 -21.95 20.91
C ARG A 196 7.90 -21.00 19.77
N ILE A 197 9.06 -20.34 19.81
CA ILE A 197 9.50 -19.45 18.72
C ILE A 197 9.86 -20.29 17.48
N LYS A 198 10.53 -21.44 17.66
CA LYS A 198 10.78 -22.38 16.56
C LYS A 198 9.47 -22.83 15.88
N ALA A 199 8.47 -23.18 16.68
CA ALA A 199 7.16 -23.58 16.18
C ALA A 199 6.47 -22.44 15.41
N LEU A 200 6.55 -21.21 15.90
CA LEU A 200 5.99 -20.02 15.23
C LEU A 200 6.67 -19.76 13.88
N VAL A 201 8.00 -19.83 13.82
CA VAL A 201 8.77 -19.69 12.56
C VAL A 201 8.43 -20.83 11.59
N GLY A 202 8.25 -22.06 12.11
CA GLY A 202 7.78 -23.19 11.32
C GLY A 202 6.38 -22.96 10.73
N ALA A 203 5.48 -22.36 11.51
CA ALA A 203 4.14 -22.00 11.04
C ALA A 203 4.18 -20.93 9.94
N LEU A 204 5.07 -19.92 10.05
CA LEU A 204 5.27 -18.91 8.99
C LEU A 204 5.78 -19.54 7.69
N ASN A 205 6.68 -20.53 7.78
CA ASN A 205 7.13 -21.30 6.63
C ASN A 205 5.98 -22.04 5.96
N THR A 206 5.18 -22.76 6.75
CA THR A 206 4.02 -23.50 6.26
C THR A 206 3.00 -22.55 5.61
N LEU A 207 2.79 -21.39 6.21
CA LEU A 207 1.90 -20.36 5.67
C LEU A 207 2.37 -19.89 4.28
N SER A 208 3.66 -19.59 4.13
CA SER A 208 4.26 -19.22 2.83
C SER A 208 4.09 -20.32 1.78
N ASP A 209 4.28 -21.61 2.17
CA ASP A 209 4.04 -22.72 1.26
C ASP A 209 2.58 -22.81 0.81
N LYS A 210 1.64 -22.57 1.71
CA LYS A 210 0.21 -22.63 1.40
C LYS A 210 -0.24 -21.46 0.53
N ILE A 211 0.30 -20.26 0.72
CA ILE A 211 0.06 -19.11 -0.17
C ILE A 211 0.54 -19.45 -1.59
N LEU A 212 1.74 -20.01 -1.73
CA LEU A 212 2.27 -20.43 -3.03
C LEU A 212 1.42 -21.54 -3.67
N GLU A 213 0.99 -22.51 -2.88
CA GLU A 213 0.12 -23.61 -3.35
C GLU A 213 -1.23 -23.10 -3.83
N MET A 214 -1.86 -22.21 -3.07
CA MET A 214 -3.12 -21.57 -3.48
C MET A 214 -2.96 -20.78 -4.79
N ARG A 215 -1.90 -20.00 -4.93
CA ARG A 215 -1.59 -19.27 -6.17
C ARG A 215 -1.40 -20.22 -7.35
N ASN A 216 -0.69 -21.33 -7.16
CA ASN A 216 -0.41 -22.30 -8.24
C ASN A 216 -1.65 -23.11 -8.63
N SER A 217 -2.55 -23.37 -7.68
CA SER A 217 -3.78 -24.11 -7.93
C SER A 217 -4.92 -23.27 -8.52
N GLN A 218 -4.79 -21.93 -8.51
CA GLN A 218 -5.88 -21.01 -8.85
C GLN A 218 -5.49 -19.87 -9.78
N GLY A 219 -4.17 -19.68 -10.06
CA GLY A 219 -3.71 -18.61 -10.93
C GLY A 219 -4.18 -18.82 -12.38
N ASP A 220 -4.52 -17.73 -13.08
CA ASP A 220 -5.01 -17.69 -14.46
C ASP A 220 -4.09 -18.38 -15.49
N ALA A 221 -2.87 -18.76 -15.09
CA ALA A 221 -1.89 -19.41 -15.95
C ALA A 221 -2.22 -20.89 -16.28
N HIS A 222 -3.19 -21.49 -15.58
CA HIS A 222 -3.59 -22.89 -15.82
C HIS A 222 -5.11 -22.97 -15.92
N ALA A 223 -5.62 -23.41 -17.09
CA ALA A 223 -7.03 -23.69 -17.30
C ALA A 223 -7.49 -24.83 -16.36
N HIS A 224 -8.02 -24.47 -15.22
CA HIS A 224 -8.64 -25.40 -14.28
C HIS A 224 -10.13 -25.50 -14.62
N GLY A 225 -10.58 -26.58 -15.21
CA GLY A 225 -11.99 -26.85 -15.54
C GLY A 225 -12.94 -26.63 -14.34
N SER A 226 -13.98 -27.44 -14.22
CA SER A 226 -15.06 -27.32 -13.22
C SER A 226 -14.64 -27.43 -11.73
N ASN A 227 -13.38 -27.72 -11.42
CA ASN A 227 -12.86 -27.93 -10.06
C ASN A 227 -12.14 -26.70 -9.46
N ARG A 228 -12.38 -25.48 -9.98
CA ARG A 228 -11.80 -24.27 -9.42
C ARG A 228 -12.39 -23.98 -8.03
N ILE A 229 -11.54 -23.88 -7.01
CA ILE A 229 -11.96 -23.43 -5.69
C ILE A 229 -12.19 -21.91 -5.78
N VAL A 230 -13.38 -21.46 -5.42
CA VAL A 230 -13.70 -20.02 -5.36
C VAL A 230 -13.12 -19.47 -4.05
N ILE A 231 -12.16 -18.58 -4.16
CA ILE A 231 -11.64 -17.84 -3.01
C ILE A 231 -12.63 -16.74 -2.64
N LYS A 232 -12.96 -16.66 -1.36
CA LYS A 232 -13.80 -15.61 -0.82
C LYS A 232 -12.95 -14.46 -0.28
N GLU A 233 -13.62 -13.37 0.06
CA GLU A 233 -12.96 -12.17 0.57
C GLU A 233 -12.15 -12.42 1.84
N GLU A 234 -12.69 -13.20 2.77
CA GLU A 234 -12.03 -13.53 4.03
C GLU A 234 -10.72 -14.31 3.84
N GLU A 235 -10.67 -15.26 2.90
CA GLU A 235 -9.43 -15.99 2.59
C GLU A 235 -8.43 -15.11 1.86
N ALA A 236 -8.88 -14.25 0.94
CA ALA A 236 -8.03 -13.29 0.26
C ALA A 236 -7.38 -12.29 1.24
N ILE A 237 -8.15 -11.77 2.19
CA ILE A 237 -7.67 -10.89 3.27
C ILE A 237 -6.68 -11.63 4.15
N LEU A 238 -6.96 -12.89 4.53
CA LEU A 238 -6.05 -13.71 5.32
C LEU A 238 -4.70 -13.89 4.61
N VAL A 239 -4.71 -14.24 3.33
CA VAL A 239 -3.51 -14.42 2.52
C VAL A 239 -2.71 -13.11 2.43
N ALA A 240 -3.39 -12.00 2.13
CA ALA A 240 -2.75 -10.69 2.03
C ALA A 240 -2.08 -10.28 3.34
N ASN A 241 -2.80 -10.33 4.47
CA ASN A 241 -2.26 -9.98 5.79
C ASN A 241 -1.10 -10.91 6.19
N SER A 242 -1.22 -12.18 5.91
CA SER A 242 -0.19 -13.18 6.24
C SER A 242 1.09 -12.95 5.45
N SER A 243 1.00 -12.62 4.16
CA SER A 243 2.17 -12.29 3.35
C SER A 243 2.85 -11.01 3.85
N MET A 244 2.08 -9.99 4.24
CA MET A 244 2.62 -8.75 4.81
C MET A 244 3.33 -8.99 6.13
N VAL A 245 2.74 -9.77 7.05
CA VAL A 245 3.37 -10.15 8.34
C VAL A 245 4.68 -10.89 8.13
N LEU A 246 4.70 -11.86 7.20
CA LEU A 246 5.91 -12.60 6.86
C LEU A 246 7.00 -11.67 6.31
N CYS A 247 6.66 -10.79 5.38
CA CYS A 247 7.60 -9.84 4.80
C CYS A 247 8.17 -8.86 5.83
N GLU A 248 7.32 -8.32 6.74
CA GLU A 248 7.76 -7.46 7.84
C GLU A 248 8.72 -8.19 8.79
N TYR A 249 8.43 -9.45 9.13
CA TYR A 249 9.31 -10.27 9.96
C TYR A 249 10.68 -10.50 9.30
N LEU A 250 10.69 -10.91 8.03
CA LEU A 250 11.91 -11.14 7.26
C LEU A 250 12.76 -9.87 7.17
N PHE A 251 12.12 -8.75 6.91
CA PHE A 251 12.80 -7.47 6.82
C PHE A 251 13.36 -6.97 8.16
N THR A 252 12.63 -7.22 9.25
CA THR A 252 13.12 -6.93 10.61
C THR A 252 14.36 -7.77 10.93
N LYS A 253 14.37 -9.05 10.54
CA LYS A 253 15.54 -9.92 10.69
C LYS A 253 16.73 -9.44 9.84
N TYR A 254 16.48 -9.04 8.60
CA TYR A 254 17.51 -8.47 7.71
C TYR A 254 18.18 -7.24 8.34
N LYS A 255 17.38 -6.30 8.90
CA LYS A 255 17.92 -5.11 9.60
C LYS A 255 18.74 -5.45 10.85
N GLY A 256 18.45 -6.53 11.50
CA GLY A 256 19.20 -6.96 12.68
C GLY A 256 20.55 -7.62 12.35
N LEU A 257 20.88 -7.83 11.06
CA LEU A 257 22.18 -8.30 10.60
C LEU A 257 23.16 -7.18 10.28
N ASN A 258 22.61 -5.98 9.99
CA ASN A 258 23.36 -4.75 9.70
C ASN A 258 23.33 -3.82 10.91
#